data_5d1edadb410eb63f60ee89fe4b3329f3
#
_entry.id   5d1edadb410eb63f60ee89fe4b3329f3
#
_cell.length_a   1.000
_cell.length_b   1.000
_cell.length_c   1.000
_cell.angle_alpha   90.00
_cell.angle_beta   90.00
_cell.angle_gamma   90.00
#
_symmetry.space_group_name_H-M   'P 1'
#
loop_
_entity.id
_entity.type
_entity.pdbx_description
1 polymer ?
#
loop_
_entity_poly.entity_id
_entity_poly.type
_entity_poly.pdbx_seq_one_letter_code
_entity_poly.pdbx_strand_id
1 'polypeptide(L)'
;MLTTSIYRSHICEDVPVKALEAMVAAANSKNRQSNVTGILLFNGTHFFQLLEGPVEHVSAIYEHICNDPRHHNVVELMRDHGPVRRFGNVGMELFDLRHFDRDEVLQQVLNRGTTRYQLTYNDRPLQFFRTFVEATEKANYFELPPADSWEFVREETRLSAQPEVVAKGADCSFAFQPIVDPFMQQVVSWEALLRTPDGGAPGDYFANLPRDEVYASDLHSKQVALSMASALGLQDQTLSLNLRPMTLVNIPNAVDFLLTAIEANGFVPEQIVVEFTESEAISRFDEFTDSVRQLKSAGISVTIDHFGAGFAGLQLLAQFQPDRIKINRDLVANVHKSGPRQAIIQAIIKCCSSLEIQFCAVGVEKAEEWMWLESAGISQFQGHLFASPRHGGIPAIAWPEKKFDF
;
A
#
# COMPACT_ATOMS: atom_id res chain seq x y z
N MET A 1 10.47 15.11 -25.75
CA MET A 1 10.00 15.43 -24.39
C MET A 1 11.12 15.09 -23.42
N LEU A 2 11.45 16.01 -22.52
CA LEU A 2 12.45 15.78 -21.49
C LEU A 2 11.73 15.34 -20.19
N THR A 3 12.41 14.56 -19.37
CA THR A 3 11.96 14.21 -18.03
C THR A 3 13.02 14.59 -17.00
N THR A 4 12.56 15.00 -15.83
CA THR A 4 13.37 15.21 -14.64
C THR A 4 12.96 14.14 -13.63
N SER A 5 13.89 13.29 -13.21
CA SER A 5 13.69 12.30 -12.15
C SER A 5 14.57 12.66 -10.96
N ILE A 6 13.99 12.63 -9.78
CA ILE A 6 14.71 12.77 -8.50
C ILE A 6 14.50 11.50 -7.70
N TYR A 7 15.59 10.93 -7.21
CA TYR A 7 15.55 9.77 -6.33
C TYR A 7 16.55 9.91 -5.20
N ARG A 8 16.36 9.12 -4.16
CA ARG A 8 17.31 8.88 -3.08
C ARG A 8 17.66 7.41 -2.99
N SER A 9 18.85 7.12 -2.45
CA SER A 9 19.30 5.77 -2.14
C SER A 9 20.28 5.77 -0.99
N HIS A 10 20.54 4.60 -0.39
CA HIS A 10 21.62 4.39 0.55
C HIS A 10 22.86 3.85 -0.17
N ILE A 11 24.04 4.21 0.32
CA ILE A 11 25.30 3.55 -0.07
C ILE A 11 25.43 2.23 0.71
N CYS A 12 25.88 1.17 0.05
CA CYS A 12 26.27 -0.04 0.75
C CYS A 12 27.58 0.19 1.55
N GLU A 13 27.68 -0.40 2.74
CA GLU A 13 28.83 -0.22 3.63
C GLU A 13 30.17 -0.65 3.00
N ASP A 14 30.12 -1.59 2.07
CA ASP A 14 31.30 -2.13 1.38
C ASP A 14 31.88 -1.22 0.29
N VAL A 15 31.24 -0.09 -0.03
CA VAL A 15 31.71 0.82 -1.07
C VAL A 15 32.68 1.86 -0.49
N PRO A 16 33.99 1.81 -0.81
CA PRO A 16 34.93 2.81 -0.33
C PRO A 16 34.55 4.20 -0.84
N VAL A 17 34.51 5.18 0.03
CA VAL A 17 34.19 6.57 -0.33
C VAL A 17 35.13 7.12 -1.41
N LYS A 18 36.40 6.66 -1.44
CA LYS A 18 37.35 6.98 -2.50
C LYS A 18 36.92 6.49 -3.91
N ALA A 19 36.06 5.48 -3.97
CA ALA A 19 35.50 5.02 -5.25
C ALA A 19 34.40 5.95 -5.81
N LEU A 20 33.89 6.88 -4.98
CA LEU A 20 32.83 7.79 -5.34
C LEU A 20 33.20 8.71 -6.52
N GLU A 21 34.39 9.29 -6.49
CA GLU A 21 34.87 10.17 -7.57
C GLU A 21 35.00 9.42 -8.92
N ALA A 22 35.53 8.20 -8.89
CA ALA A 22 35.64 7.35 -10.08
C ALA A 22 34.25 6.97 -10.63
N MET A 23 33.32 6.66 -9.74
CA MET A 23 31.92 6.37 -10.08
C MET A 23 31.25 7.57 -10.76
N VAL A 24 31.42 8.77 -10.20
CA VAL A 24 30.85 10.00 -10.75
C VAL A 24 31.47 10.34 -12.11
N ALA A 25 32.78 10.17 -12.29
CA ALA A 25 33.44 10.39 -13.57
C ALA A 25 32.92 9.45 -14.67
N ALA A 26 32.72 8.16 -14.34
CA ALA A 26 32.11 7.18 -15.24
C ALA A 26 30.66 7.54 -15.59
N ALA A 27 29.85 7.91 -14.58
CA ALA A 27 28.49 8.35 -14.74
C ALA A 27 28.39 9.60 -15.62
N ASN A 28 29.27 10.59 -15.41
CA ASN A 28 29.33 11.81 -16.20
C ASN A 28 29.55 11.51 -17.70
N SER A 29 30.51 10.62 -18.01
CA SER A 29 30.80 10.24 -19.41
C SER A 29 29.59 9.55 -20.06
N LYS A 30 28.98 8.57 -19.37
CA LYS A 30 27.81 7.81 -19.86
C LYS A 30 26.58 8.69 -20.04
N ASN A 31 26.31 9.57 -19.10
CA ASN A 31 25.15 10.47 -19.14
C ASN A 31 25.27 11.48 -20.30
N ARG A 32 26.47 12.02 -20.54
CA ARG A 32 26.72 12.90 -21.67
C ARG A 32 26.42 12.23 -23.01
N GLN A 33 26.86 10.98 -23.19
CA GLN A 33 26.58 10.20 -24.41
C GLN A 33 25.08 9.99 -24.63
N SER A 34 24.32 9.88 -23.54
CA SER A 34 22.86 9.71 -23.54
C SER A 34 22.08 11.04 -23.53
N ASN A 35 22.76 12.18 -23.65
CA ASN A 35 22.16 13.51 -23.56
C ASN A 35 21.37 13.69 -22.22
N VAL A 36 21.90 13.16 -21.12
CA VAL A 36 21.36 13.30 -19.76
C VAL A 36 22.30 14.18 -18.95
N THR A 37 21.74 15.08 -18.17
CA THR A 37 22.46 15.85 -17.14
C THR A 37 22.06 15.38 -15.76
N GLY A 38 22.94 15.54 -14.76
CA GLY A 38 22.68 15.09 -13.43
C GLY A 38 23.39 15.88 -12.34
N ILE A 39 22.75 15.93 -11.18
CA ILE A 39 23.30 16.48 -9.94
C ILE A 39 23.18 15.41 -8.88
N LEU A 40 24.28 15.11 -8.19
CA LEU A 40 24.37 14.11 -7.14
C LEU A 40 24.79 14.78 -5.83
N LEU A 41 23.97 14.68 -4.80
CA LEU A 41 24.31 15.06 -3.44
C LEU A 41 24.64 13.78 -2.63
N PHE A 42 25.64 13.88 -1.76
CA PHE A 42 26.02 12.81 -0.86
C PHE A 42 26.26 13.35 0.57
N ASN A 43 25.61 12.77 1.57
CA ASN A 43 25.71 13.21 2.96
C ASN A 43 26.52 12.27 3.86
N GLY A 44 27.15 11.25 3.29
CA GLY A 44 27.91 10.22 4.04
C GLY A 44 27.24 8.85 4.06
N THR A 45 25.93 8.79 4.02
CA THR A 45 25.14 7.56 4.03
C THR A 45 24.14 7.47 2.88
N HIS A 46 23.63 8.61 2.43
CA HIS A 46 22.59 8.67 1.41
C HIS A 46 23.06 9.44 0.18
N PHE A 47 22.62 8.96 -0.97
CA PHE A 47 22.63 9.71 -2.21
C PHE A 47 21.26 10.34 -2.46
N PHE A 48 21.30 11.54 -3.00
CA PHE A 48 20.15 12.21 -3.57
C PHE A 48 20.54 12.71 -4.96
N GLN A 49 19.82 12.25 -5.96
CA GLN A 49 20.21 12.52 -7.35
C GLN A 49 19.05 13.05 -8.17
N LEU A 50 19.35 14.06 -8.98
CA LEU A 50 18.52 14.53 -10.07
C LEU A 50 19.12 14.09 -11.40
N LEU A 51 18.28 13.55 -12.26
CA LEU A 51 18.58 13.24 -13.67
C LEU A 51 17.61 14.00 -14.56
N GLU A 52 18.11 14.65 -15.62
CA GLU A 52 17.27 15.33 -16.60
C GLU A 52 17.73 15.05 -18.04
N GLY A 53 16.80 14.64 -18.90
CA GLY A 53 17.10 14.29 -20.28
C GLY A 53 15.92 13.65 -21.01
N PRO A 54 16.16 13.04 -22.20
CA PRO A 54 15.14 12.27 -22.91
C PRO A 54 14.56 11.16 -22.02
N VAL A 55 13.23 10.99 -22.05
CA VAL A 55 12.50 10.06 -21.17
C VAL A 55 13.10 8.66 -21.17
N GLU A 56 13.37 8.10 -22.35
CA GLU A 56 13.90 6.75 -22.51
C GLU A 56 15.29 6.60 -21.89
N HIS A 57 16.16 7.61 -22.07
CA HIS A 57 17.51 7.58 -21.53
C HIS A 57 17.54 7.72 -20.00
N VAL A 58 16.74 8.63 -19.45
CA VAL A 58 16.63 8.80 -17.98
C VAL A 58 16.07 7.53 -17.36
N SER A 59 15.05 6.91 -17.96
CA SER A 59 14.47 5.66 -17.46
C SER A 59 15.49 4.51 -17.47
N ALA A 60 16.25 4.35 -18.56
CA ALA A 60 17.28 3.32 -18.66
C ALA A 60 18.41 3.52 -17.62
N ILE A 61 18.82 4.77 -17.39
CA ILE A 61 19.83 5.09 -16.35
C ILE A 61 19.26 4.77 -14.96
N TYR A 62 18.02 5.16 -14.67
CA TYR A 62 17.37 4.89 -13.39
C TYR A 62 17.22 3.38 -13.11
N GLU A 63 16.79 2.60 -14.11
CA GLU A 63 16.72 1.13 -13.99
C GLU A 63 18.10 0.52 -13.70
N HIS A 64 19.15 1.03 -14.36
CA HIS A 64 20.52 0.57 -14.09
C HIS A 64 20.94 0.87 -12.64
N ILE A 65 20.57 2.04 -12.12
CA ILE A 65 20.87 2.43 -10.71
C ILE A 65 20.09 1.54 -9.74
N CYS A 66 18.83 1.20 -10.03
CA CYS A 66 18.04 0.29 -9.19
C CYS A 66 18.63 -1.12 -9.10
N ASN A 67 19.42 -1.53 -10.11
CA ASN A 67 20.08 -2.85 -10.15
C ASN A 67 21.58 -2.79 -9.77
N ASP A 68 22.10 -1.62 -9.39
CA ASP A 68 23.50 -1.47 -9.01
C ASP A 68 23.69 -1.91 -7.55
N PRO A 69 24.53 -2.94 -7.26
CA PRO A 69 24.71 -3.47 -5.90
C PRO A 69 25.38 -2.49 -4.94
N ARG A 70 25.91 -1.36 -5.43
CA ARG A 70 26.47 -0.30 -4.59
C ARG A 70 25.44 0.57 -3.91
N HIS A 71 24.16 0.45 -4.33
CA HIS A 71 23.04 1.18 -3.77
C HIS A 71 22.00 0.19 -3.24
N HIS A 72 21.32 0.57 -2.17
CA HIS A 72 20.11 -0.08 -1.73
C HIS A 72 19.04 0.97 -1.38
N ASN A 73 17.79 0.54 -1.17
CA ASN A 73 16.66 1.42 -0.87
C ASN A 73 16.54 2.60 -1.85
N VAL A 74 16.62 2.32 -3.16
CA VAL A 74 16.43 3.33 -4.21
C VAL A 74 14.96 3.70 -4.28
N VAL A 75 14.62 4.96 -3.96
CA VAL A 75 13.25 5.48 -3.94
C VAL A 75 13.11 6.66 -4.86
N GLU A 76 12.24 6.58 -5.86
CA GLU A 76 11.90 7.71 -6.72
C GLU A 76 10.98 8.68 -5.96
N LEU A 77 11.44 9.91 -5.79
CA LEU A 77 10.74 10.96 -5.05
C LEU A 77 9.88 11.83 -5.97
N MET A 78 10.35 12.05 -7.20
CA MET A 78 9.66 12.88 -8.18
C MET A 78 10.01 12.42 -9.60
N ARG A 79 9.01 12.40 -10.47
CA ARG A 79 9.18 12.35 -11.93
C ARG A 79 8.29 13.41 -12.56
N ASP A 80 8.90 14.29 -13.34
CA ASP A 80 8.23 15.39 -14.03
C ASP A 80 8.65 15.48 -15.48
N HIS A 81 7.87 16.14 -16.30
CA HIS A 81 8.13 16.28 -17.74
C HIS A 81 8.11 17.74 -18.15
N GLY A 82 8.99 18.11 -19.09
CA GLY A 82 9.07 19.46 -19.57
C GLY A 82 9.52 19.55 -21.02
N PRO A 83 9.26 20.71 -21.68
CA PRO A 83 9.68 20.93 -23.06
C PRO A 83 11.17 21.32 -23.16
N VAL A 84 11.74 21.86 -22.10
CA VAL A 84 13.11 22.39 -22.08
C VAL A 84 13.88 21.88 -20.87
N ARG A 85 15.20 21.82 -21.01
CA ARG A 85 16.10 21.46 -19.91
C ARG A 85 16.17 22.60 -18.90
N ARG A 86 16.03 22.26 -17.64
CA ARG A 86 16.07 23.20 -16.50
C ARG A 86 17.38 23.12 -15.73
N PHE A 87 17.98 21.93 -15.67
CA PHE A 87 19.15 21.67 -14.84
C PHE A 87 20.35 21.25 -15.65
N GLY A 88 21.46 21.91 -15.34
CA GLY A 88 22.81 21.47 -15.63
C GLY A 88 23.24 21.43 -17.08
N ASN A 89 24.55 21.58 -17.26
CA ASN A 89 25.26 21.40 -18.51
C ASN A 89 26.25 20.23 -18.45
N VAL A 90 26.24 19.48 -17.33
CA VAL A 90 27.20 18.42 -17.01
C VAL A 90 26.46 17.11 -16.88
N GLY A 91 27.00 16.03 -17.43
CA GLY A 91 26.38 14.71 -17.36
C GLY A 91 26.18 14.22 -15.92
N MET A 92 27.10 14.52 -15.00
CA MET A 92 26.98 14.28 -13.57
C MET A 92 27.91 15.22 -12.82
N GLU A 93 27.38 15.89 -11.79
CA GLU A 93 28.14 16.72 -10.86
C GLU A 93 27.87 16.27 -9.42
N LEU A 94 28.94 16.07 -8.64
CA LEU A 94 28.86 15.64 -7.26
C LEU A 94 29.01 16.82 -6.31
N PHE A 95 28.16 16.91 -5.32
CA PHE A 95 28.30 17.76 -4.14
C PHE A 95 28.36 16.87 -2.89
N ASP A 96 29.51 16.78 -2.26
CA ASP A 96 29.71 16.04 -1.02
C ASP A 96 29.42 16.95 0.18
N LEU A 97 28.25 16.77 0.78
CA LEU A 97 27.75 17.60 1.90
C LEU A 97 28.59 17.47 3.19
N ARG A 98 29.53 16.53 3.25
CA ARG A 98 30.45 16.43 4.37
C ARG A 98 31.56 17.48 4.33
N HIS A 99 31.79 18.05 3.13
CA HIS A 99 32.88 18.99 2.86
C HIS A 99 32.43 20.38 2.42
N PHE A 100 31.16 20.56 2.10
CA PHE A 100 30.59 21.82 1.63
C PHE A 100 29.61 22.40 2.68
N ASP A 101 29.59 23.71 2.79
CA ASP A 101 28.53 24.42 3.52
C ASP A 101 27.18 24.24 2.80
N ARG A 102 26.11 24.12 3.57
CA ARG A 102 24.77 23.83 3.05
C ARG A 102 24.23 24.96 2.15
N ASP A 103 24.43 26.20 2.55
CA ASP A 103 23.97 27.36 1.80
C ASP A 103 24.78 27.51 0.51
N GLU A 104 26.07 27.20 0.55
CA GLU A 104 26.93 27.17 -0.62
C GLU A 104 26.47 26.14 -1.65
N VAL A 105 26.12 24.91 -1.22
CA VAL A 105 25.62 23.86 -2.11
C VAL A 105 24.31 24.30 -2.78
N LEU A 106 23.36 24.82 -2.02
CA LEU A 106 22.08 25.29 -2.58
C LEU A 106 22.30 26.41 -3.60
N GLN A 107 23.19 27.36 -3.31
CA GLN A 107 23.52 28.42 -4.24
C GLN A 107 24.20 27.89 -5.52
N GLN A 108 25.10 26.94 -5.39
CA GLN A 108 25.74 26.28 -6.54
C GLN A 108 24.74 25.51 -7.40
N VAL A 109 23.81 24.79 -6.80
CA VAL A 109 22.72 24.09 -7.51
C VAL A 109 21.83 25.09 -8.25
N LEU A 110 21.48 26.22 -7.65
CA LEU A 110 20.77 27.34 -8.32
C LEU A 110 21.52 27.85 -9.54
N ASN A 111 22.82 28.02 -9.45
CA ASN A 111 23.66 28.51 -10.54
C ASN A 111 23.82 27.51 -11.70
N ARG A 112 23.33 26.27 -11.54
CA ARG A 112 23.31 25.24 -12.60
C ARG A 112 22.09 25.35 -13.53
N GLY A 113 21.19 26.31 -13.31
CA GLY A 113 20.11 26.62 -14.25
C GLY A 113 20.61 26.89 -15.65
N THR A 114 19.85 26.55 -16.68
CA THR A 114 20.18 26.86 -18.06
C THR A 114 19.96 28.34 -18.34
N THR A 115 20.63 28.88 -19.37
CA THR A 115 20.50 30.31 -19.81
C THR A 115 19.07 30.70 -20.18
N ARG A 116 18.18 29.73 -20.44
CA ARG A 116 16.78 29.94 -20.84
C ARG A 116 15.81 29.85 -19.65
N TYR A 117 16.26 29.32 -18.51
CA TYR A 117 15.43 29.13 -17.35
C TYR A 117 16.20 29.53 -16.08
N GLN A 118 15.71 30.56 -15.38
CA GLN A 118 16.24 30.94 -14.08
C GLN A 118 15.54 30.13 -13.01
N LEU A 119 16.31 29.29 -12.33
CA LEU A 119 15.82 28.51 -11.18
C LEU A 119 15.55 29.45 -9.99
N THR A 120 14.48 29.17 -9.28
CA THR A 120 14.13 29.87 -8.04
C THR A 120 13.96 28.85 -6.91
N TYR A 121 14.05 29.29 -5.66
CA TYR A 121 13.79 28.43 -4.51
C TYR A 121 12.36 27.86 -4.43
N ASN A 122 11.43 28.40 -5.24
CA ASN A 122 10.06 27.92 -5.34
C ASN A 122 9.91 26.79 -6.36
N ASP A 123 10.93 26.52 -7.16
CA ASP A 123 10.92 25.40 -8.08
C ASP A 123 10.85 24.07 -7.32
N ARG A 124 9.88 23.25 -7.65
CA ARG A 124 9.63 21.98 -6.95
C ARG A 124 10.86 21.08 -6.83
N PRO A 125 11.69 20.89 -7.87
CA PRO A 125 12.94 20.15 -7.72
C PRO A 125 13.88 20.75 -6.67
N LEU A 126 14.01 22.09 -6.61
CA LEU A 126 14.89 22.76 -5.63
C LEU A 126 14.36 22.65 -4.21
N GLN A 127 13.04 22.58 -4.02
CA GLN A 127 12.48 22.27 -2.69
C GLN A 127 12.88 20.87 -2.20
N PHE A 128 12.97 19.88 -3.09
CA PHE A 128 13.51 18.57 -2.75
C PHE A 128 15.00 18.64 -2.37
N PHE A 129 15.81 19.39 -3.12
CA PHE A 129 17.22 19.61 -2.80
C PHE A 129 17.37 20.27 -1.42
N ARG A 130 16.66 21.36 -1.21
CA ARG A 130 16.65 22.09 0.06
C ARG A 130 16.28 21.16 1.22
N THR A 131 15.20 20.40 1.05
CA THR A 131 14.75 19.45 2.06
C THR A 131 15.79 18.38 2.36
N PHE A 132 16.56 17.90 1.37
CA PHE A 132 17.64 16.94 1.60
C PHE A 132 18.86 17.58 2.28
N VAL A 133 19.25 18.77 1.86
CA VAL A 133 20.40 19.50 2.42
C VAL A 133 20.14 19.96 3.86
N GLU A 134 18.93 20.44 4.17
CA GLU A 134 18.56 20.95 5.49
C GLU A 134 18.28 19.83 6.52
N ALA A 135 17.92 18.63 6.05
CA ALA A 135 17.57 17.54 6.96
C ALA A 135 18.80 16.91 7.58
N THR A 136 18.96 17.05 8.88
CA THR A 136 19.94 16.33 9.69
C THR A 136 19.47 14.92 10.05
N GLU A 137 18.16 14.76 10.28
CA GLU A 137 17.50 13.47 10.49
C GLU A 137 16.12 13.52 9.81
N LYS A 138 15.76 12.49 9.08
CA LYS A 138 14.43 12.39 8.52
C LYS A 138 13.69 11.18 9.04
N ALA A 139 12.58 11.46 9.72
CA ALA A 139 11.59 10.49 10.15
C ALA A 139 11.04 9.59 9.00
N ASN A 140 11.34 9.94 7.75
CA ASN A 140 10.76 9.29 6.57
C ASN A 140 11.78 8.45 5.77
N TYR A 141 13.03 8.34 6.24
CA TYR A 141 14.05 7.53 5.57
C TYR A 141 14.23 6.24 6.35
N PHE A 142 13.27 5.32 6.21
CA PHE A 142 13.39 4.01 6.83
C PHE A 142 14.56 3.25 6.19
N GLU A 143 15.43 2.73 7.01
CA GLU A 143 16.45 1.77 6.60
C GLU A 143 15.81 0.39 6.55
N LEU A 144 15.51 -0.06 5.33
CA LEU A 144 14.96 -1.40 5.15
C LEU A 144 16.12 -2.40 5.01
N PRO A 145 16.11 -3.48 5.77
CA PRO A 145 17.06 -4.58 5.53
C PRO A 145 16.81 -5.17 4.12
N PRO A 146 17.79 -5.85 3.53
CA PRO A 146 17.60 -6.57 2.29
C PRO A 146 16.43 -7.57 2.39
N ALA A 147 15.66 -7.73 1.32
CA ALA A 147 14.47 -8.61 1.32
C ALA A 147 14.82 -10.06 1.62
N ASP A 148 16.01 -10.51 1.22
CA ASP A 148 16.54 -11.85 1.48
C ASP A 148 16.96 -12.09 2.93
N SER A 149 16.95 -11.07 3.80
CA SER A 149 17.10 -11.22 5.25
C SER A 149 15.88 -11.88 5.92
N TRP A 150 14.78 -12.05 5.19
CA TRP A 150 13.55 -12.67 5.66
C TRP A 150 13.20 -13.90 4.82
N GLU A 151 12.67 -14.93 5.48
CA GLU A 151 12.03 -16.08 4.86
C GLU A 151 10.57 -16.15 5.32
N PHE A 152 9.68 -16.47 4.39
CA PHE A 152 8.25 -16.63 4.71
C PHE A 152 7.93 -18.10 4.80
N VAL A 153 7.86 -18.60 6.04
CA VAL A 153 7.65 -20.02 6.32
C VAL A 153 6.16 -20.31 6.47
N ARG A 154 5.65 -21.22 5.64
CA ARG A 154 4.24 -21.62 5.68
C ARG A 154 3.98 -22.53 6.87
N GLU A 155 3.02 -22.13 7.69
CA GLU A 155 2.52 -22.92 8.81
C GLU A 155 1.12 -23.45 8.49
N GLU A 156 0.97 -24.79 8.60
CA GLU A 156 -0.33 -25.44 8.55
C GLU A 156 -0.92 -25.48 9.96
N THR A 157 -2.12 -24.91 10.10
CA THR A 157 -2.89 -24.93 11.35
C THR A 157 -3.93 -26.05 11.33
N ARG A 158 -4.53 -26.35 12.48
CA ARG A 158 -5.67 -27.28 12.57
C ARG A 158 -6.83 -26.85 11.65
N LEU A 159 -7.02 -25.54 11.46
CA LEU A 159 -8.06 -24.99 10.59
C LEU A 159 -7.72 -25.20 9.11
N SER A 160 -6.46 -24.98 8.71
CA SER A 160 -6.03 -25.15 7.32
C SER A 160 -6.00 -26.62 6.86
N ALA A 161 -5.89 -27.56 7.80
CA ALA A 161 -5.95 -28.99 7.52
C ALA A 161 -7.37 -29.55 7.35
N GLN A 162 -8.41 -28.73 7.60
CA GLN A 162 -9.80 -29.17 7.40
C GLN A 162 -10.16 -29.34 5.93
N PRO A 163 -11.08 -30.29 5.62
CA PRO A 163 -11.60 -30.44 4.26
C PRO A 163 -12.39 -29.21 3.83
N GLU A 164 -12.45 -28.99 2.53
CA GLU A 164 -13.22 -27.89 1.95
C GLU A 164 -14.71 -28.04 2.24
N VAL A 165 -15.35 -26.94 2.60
CA VAL A 165 -16.79 -26.84 2.84
C VAL A 165 -17.45 -26.35 1.55
N VAL A 166 -18.43 -27.10 1.08
CA VAL A 166 -19.25 -26.75 -0.07
C VAL A 166 -20.61 -26.26 0.40
N ALA A 167 -21.02 -25.09 -0.01
CA ALA A 167 -22.36 -24.55 0.23
C ALA A 167 -23.39 -25.27 -0.64
N LYS A 168 -23.90 -26.42 -0.18
CA LYS A 168 -24.85 -27.24 -0.97
C LYS A 168 -26.14 -26.50 -1.22
N GLY A 169 -26.51 -26.38 -2.51
CA GLY A 169 -27.75 -25.75 -2.95
C GLY A 169 -27.78 -24.22 -2.86
N ALA A 170 -26.66 -23.58 -2.58
CA ALA A 170 -26.52 -22.13 -2.64
C ALA A 170 -26.05 -21.68 -4.03
N ASP A 171 -26.48 -20.49 -4.44
CA ASP A 171 -26.11 -19.89 -5.72
C ASP A 171 -24.73 -19.23 -5.69
N CYS A 172 -24.09 -19.20 -4.52
CA CYS A 172 -22.74 -18.65 -4.31
C CYS A 172 -21.93 -19.49 -3.34
N SER A 173 -20.64 -19.24 -3.29
CA SER A 173 -19.69 -19.81 -2.38
C SER A 173 -18.73 -18.73 -1.85
N PHE A 174 -17.80 -19.10 -0.96
CA PHE A 174 -16.83 -18.16 -0.42
C PHE A 174 -15.42 -18.73 -0.37
N ALA A 175 -14.45 -17.85 -0.61
CA ALA A 175 -13.06 -18.09 -0.26
C ALA A 175 -12.70 -17.28 0.98
N PHE A 176 -11.82 -17.81 1.83
CA PHE A 176 -11.39 -17.12 3.04
C PHE A 176 -9.93 -16.71 2.92
N GLN A 177 -9.64 -15.46 3.33
CA GLN A 177 -8.29 -14.92 3.35
C GLN A 177 -8.03 -14.25 4.71
N PRO A 178 -6.86 -14.51 5.35
CA PRO A 178 -6.54 -13.89 6.63
C PRO A 178 -6.10 -12.44 6.46
N ILE A 179 -6.44 -11.61 7.45
CA ILE A 179 -5.73 -10.39 7.82
C ILE A 179 -4.83 -10.77 8.99
N VAL A 180 -3.54 -10.50 8.88
CA VAL A 180 -2.53 -10.96 9.83
C VAL A 180 -1.79 -9.81 10.50
N ASP A 181 -1.32 -10.04 11.71
CA ASP A 181 -0.25 -9.27 12.35
C ASP A 181 1.02 -10.14 12.32
N PRO A 182 1.95 -9.87 11.39
CA PRO A 182 3.14 -10.71 11.22
C PRO A 182 4.12 -10.62 12.40
N PHE A 183 4.16 -9.48 13.11
CA PHE A 183 5.02 -9.32 14.27
C PHE A 183 4.56 -10.17 15.46
N MET A 184 3.25 -10.21 15.69
CA MET A 184 2.65 -11.04 16.74
C MET A 184 2.40 -12.48 16.27
N GLN A 185 2.63 -12.79 14.99
CA GLN A 185 2.34 -14.08 14.34
C GLN A 185 0.91 -14.56 14.63
N GLN A 186 -0.05 -13.66 14.43
CA GLN A 186 -1.47 -13.98 14.70
C GLN A 186 -2.38 -13.54 13.57
N VAL A 187 -3.50 -14.26 13.43
CA VAL A 187 -4.61 -13.85 12.57
C VAL A 187 -5.47 -12.85 13.34
N VAL A 188 -5.66 -11.68 12.73
CA VAL A 188 -6.51 -10.61 13.28
C VAL A 188 -7.98 -10.86 12.92
N SER A 189 -8.23 -11.23 11.67
CA SER A 189 -9.58 -11.54 11.17
C SER A 189 -9.50 -12.36 9.88
N TRP A 190 -10.62 -12.98 9.51
CA TRP A 190 -10.80 -13.67 8.23
C TRP A 190 -11.76 -12.89 7.36
N GLU A 191 -11.38 -12.64 6.11
CA GLU A 191 -12.29 -12.04 5.14
C GLU A 191 -12.95 -13.11 4.30
N ALA A 192 -14.29 -13.07 4.24
CA ALA A 192 -15.11 -13.91 3.38
C ALA A 192 -15.27 -13.24 2.01
N LEU A 193 -14.65 -13.80 1.00
CA LEU A 193 -14.63 -13.32 -0.37
C LEU A 193 -15.60 -14.11 -1.22
N LEU A 194 -16.67 -13.44 -1.69
CA LEU A 194 -17.71 -14.05 -2.53
C LEU A 194 -17.10 -14.71 -3.77
N ARG A 195 -17.64 -15.88 -4.12
CA ARG A 195 -17.31 -16.64 -5.33
C ARG A 195 -18.58 -17.19 -5.94
N THR A 196 -18.55 -17.50 -7.23
CA THR A 196 -19.55 -18.38 -7.82
C THR A 196 -19.42 -19.79 -7.21
N PRO A 197 -20.42 -20.68 -7.33
CA PRO A 197 -20.33 -22.04 -6.76
C PRO A 197 -19.13 -22.85 -7.23
N ASP A 198 -18.62 -22.58 -8.43
CA ASP A 198 -17.43 -23.18 -9.04
C ASP A 198 -16.11 -22.42 -8.77
N GLY A 199 -16.15 -21.36 -7.94
CA GLY A 199 -14.98 -20.60 -7.50
C GLY A 199 -14.63 -19.38 -8.35
N GLY A 200 -15.47 -18.98 -9.29
CA GLY A 200 -15.31 -17.78 -10.12
C GLY A 200 -15.37 -16.46 -9.33
N ALA A 201 -15.06 -15.37 -10.00
CA ALA A 201 -14.97 -14.04 -9.38
C ALA A 201 -16.33 -13.48 -8.91
N PRO A 202 -16.35 -12.56 -7.90
CA PRO A 202 -17.59 -11.91 -7.47
C PRO A 202 -18.34 -11.19 -8.60
N GLY A 203 -17.60 -10.61 -9.56
CA GLY A 203 -18.18 -9.94 -10.72
C GLY A 203 -19.05 -10.88 -11.57
N ASP A 204 -18.64 -12.14 -11.71
CA ASP A 204 -19.38 -13.15 -12.48
C ASP A 204 -20.70 -13.53 -11.79
N TYR A 205 -20.70 -13.59 -10.45
CA TYR A 205 -21.92 -13.80 -9.67
C TYR A 205 -22.94 -12.69 -9.90
N PHE A 206 -22.55 -11.42 -9.72
CA PHE A 206 -23.45 -10.29 -9.86
C PHE A 206 -23.87 -10.02 -11.31
N ALA A 207 -23.02 -10.31 -12.30
CA ALA A 207 -23.33 -10.11 -13.71
C ALA A 207 -24.50 -10.99 -14.21
N ASN A 208 -24.73 -12.12 -13.55
CA ASN A 208 -25.80 -13.06 -13.88
C ASN A 208 -27.14 -12.77 -13.19
N LEU A 209 -27.18 -11.77 -12.28
CA LEU A 209 -28.39 -11.40 -11.54
C LEU A 209 -29.19 -10.31 -12.24
N PRO A 210 -30.53 -10.32 -12.16
CA PRO A 210 -31.37 -9.18 -12.49
C PRO A 210 -30.96 -7.95 -11.62
N ARG A 211 -31.04 -6.75 -12.20
CA ARG A 211 -30.56 -5.53 -11.50
C ARG A 211 -31.33 -5.24 -10.20
N ASP A 212 -32.60 -5.59 -10.14
CA ASP A 212 -33.48 -5.45 -8.99
C ASP A 212 -33.18 -6.48 -7.88
N GLU A 213 -32.57 -7.60 -8.20
CA GLU A 213 -32.20 -8.65 -7.24
C GLU A 213 -30.81 -8.49 -6.64
N VAL A 214 -29.93 -7.64 -7.21
CA VAL A 214 -28.51 -7.52 -6.80
C VAL A 214 -28.35 -7.26 -5.30
N TYR A 215 -29.13 -6.34 -4.73
CA TYR A 215 -29.01 -6.00 -3.31
C TYR A 215 -29.58 -7.08 -2.38
N ALA A 216 -30.68 -7.71 -2.79
CA ALA A 216 -31.24 -8.83 -2.04
C ALA A 216 -30.28 -10.03 -2.04
N SER A 217 -29.72 -10.37 -3.20
CA SER A 217 -28.75 -11.45 -3.35
C SER A 217 -27.43 -11.15 -2.61
N ASP A 218 -26.97 -9.89 -2.63
CA ASP A 218 -25.83 -9.45 -1.84
C ASP A 218 -26.06 -9.71 -0.35
N LEU A 219 -27.21 -9.31 0.21
CA LEU A 219 -27.54 -9.54 1.61
C LEU A 219 -27.66 -11.03 1.95
N HIS A 220 -28.39 -11.80 1.14
CA HIS A 220 -28.59 -13.23 1.36
C HIS A 220 -27.27 -14.03 1.28
N SER A 221 -26.32 -13.60 0.46
CA SER A 221 -25.00 -14.24 0.37
C SER A 221 -24.25 -14.24 1.72
N LYS A 222 -24.55 -13.27 2.62
CA LYS A 222 -23.89 -13.21 3.95
C LYS A 222 -24.28 -14.38 4.85
N GLN A 223 -25.51 -14.87 4.71
CA GLN A 223 -25.93 -16.09 5.42
C GLN A 223 -25.11 -17.31 4.96
N VAL A 224 -24.81 -17.41 3.66
CA VAL A 224 -23.94 -18.46 3.13
C VAL A 224 -22.51 -18.32 3.67
N ALA A 225 -21.95 -17.09 3.69
CA ALA A 225 -20.64 -16.82 4.26
C ALA A 225 -20.54 -17.26 5.72
N LEU A 226 -21.50 -16.85 6.55
CA LEU A 226 -21.56 -17.19 7.97
C LEU A 226 -21.70 -18.71 8.19
N SER A 227 -22.54 -19.38 7.39
CA SER A 227 -22.71 -20.82 7.46
C SER A 227 -21.42 -21.58 7.11
N MET A 228 -20.72 -21.15 6.05
CA MET A 228 -19.43 -21.76 5.68
C MET A 228 -18.36 -21.46 6.72
N ALA A 229 -18.27 -20.26 7.26
CA ALA A 229 -17.33 -19.89 8.31
C ALA A 229 -17.57 -20.71 9.60
N SER A 230 -18.85 -20.89 9.98
CA SER A 230 -19.25 -21.76 11.10
C SER A 230 -18.81 -23.21 10.88
N ALA A 231 -19.07 -23.75 9.70
CA ALA A 231 -18.66 -25.14 9.35
C ALA A 231 -17.13 -25.33 9.32
N LEU A 232 -16.37 -24.26 9.05
CA LEU A 232 -14.91 -24.22 9.13
C LEU A 232 -14.35 -23.97 10.54
N GLY A 233 -15.21 -23.81 11.55
CA GLY A 233 -14.81 -23.62 12.95
C GLY A 233 -14.28 -22.23 13.27
N LEU A 234 -14.77 -21.19 12.60
CA LEU A 234 -14.34 -19.80 12.80
C LEU A 234 -15.17 -19.04 13.85
N GLN A 235 -16.01 -19.72 14.65
CA GLN A 235 -16.92 -19.06 15.60
C GLN A 235 -16.19 -18.30 16.73
N ASP A 236 -14.91 -18.61 16.99
CA ASP A 236 -14.09 -17.89 17.96
C ASP A 236 -13.21 -16.80 17.29
N GLN A 237 -13.42 -16.53 16.00
CA GLN A 237 -12.60 -15.61 15.21
C GLN A 237 -13.42 -14.40 14.75
N THR A 238 -12.73 -13.31 14.41
CA THR A 238 -13.36 -12.17 13.76
C THR A 238 -13.52 -12.46 12.25
N LEU A 239 -14.71 -12.18 11.71
CA LEU A 239 -15.06 -12.41 10.31
C LEU A 239 -15.47 -11.10 9.63
N SER A 240 -14.82 -10.78 8.52
CA SER A 240 -15.15 -9.64 7.66
C SER A 240 -16.06 -10.07 6.50
N LEU A 241 -17.13 -9.31 6.28
CA LEU A 241 -18.14 -9.52 5.24
C LEU A 241 -18.23 -8.29 4.36
N ASN A 242 -17.94 -8.42 3.08
CA ASN A 242 -18.14 -7.37 2.10
C ASN A 242 -19.63 -7.14 1.86
N LEU A 243 -20.10 -5.89 1.91
CA LEU A 243 -21.49 -5.53 1.68
C LEU A 243 -21.57 -4.26 0.82
N ARG A 244 -22.45 -4.25 -0.16
CA ARG A 244 -22.69 -3.04 -0.94
C ARG A 244 -23.37 -1.98 -0.07
N PRO A 245 -22.91 -0.71 -0.08
CA PRO A 245 -23.49 0.35 0.75
C PRO A 245 -25.03 0.47 0.56
N MET A 246 -25.48 0.41 -0.69
CA MET A 246 -26.89 0.54 -1.02
C MET A 246 -27.75 -0.68 -0.65
N THR A 247 -27.15 -1.81 -0.28
CA THR A 247 -27.89 -2.96 0.26
C THR A 247 -28.60 -2.59 1.56
N LEU A 248 -27.89 -1.88 2.47
CA LEU A 248 -28.48 -1.42 3.73
C LEU A 248 -29.63 -0.43 3.54
N VAL A 249 -29.61 0.34 2.46
CA VAL A 249 -30.59 1.39 2.19
C VAL A 249 -31.78 0.87 1.40
N ASN A 250 -31.54 -0.05 0.45
CA ASN A 250 -32.59 -0.54 -0.45
C ASN A 250 -33.37 -1.73 0.12
N ILE A 251 -32.76 -2.50 1.02
CA ILE A 251 -33.42 -3.68 1.60
C ILE A 251 -33.97 -3.33 3.00
N PRO A 252 -35.28 -3.35 3.21
CA PRO A 252 -35.86 -3.11 4.52
C PRO A 252 -35.36 -4.13 5.55
N ASN A 253 -35.08 -3.68 6.77
CA ASN A 253 -34.62 -4.51 7.89
C ASN A 253 -33.31 -5.29 7.59
N ALA A 254 -32.43 -4.76 6.71
CA ALA A 254 -31.18 -5.43 6.35
C ALA A 254 -30.28 -5.70 7.57
N VAL A 255 -30.24 -4.78 8.54
CA VAL A 255 -29.47 -4.95 9.78
C VAL A 255 -30.06 -6.08 10.63
N ASP A 256 -31.38 -6.15 10.80
CA ASP A 256 -32.03 -7.22 11.58
C ASP A 256 -31.82 -8.57 10.91
N PHE A 257 -31.85 -8.64 9.57
CA PHE A 257 -31.51 -9.85 8.82
C PHE A 257 -30.08 -10.33 9.12
N LEU A 258 -29.11 -9.41 9.08
CA LEU A 258 -27.70 -9.74 9.40
C LEU A 258 -27.55 -10.24 10.84
N LEU A 259 -28.16 -9.59 11.81
CA LEU A 259 -28.12 -10.00 13.21
C LEU A 259 -28.72 -11.40 13.41
N THR A 260 -29.86 -11.68 12.77
CA THR A 260 -30.47 -13.02 12.81
C THR A 260 -29.56 -14.07 12.17
N ALA A 261 -28.90 -13.75 11.04
CA ALA A 261 -27.99 -14.67 10.37
C ALA A 261 -26.70 -14.93 11.21
N ILE A 262 -26.18 -13.89 11.88
CA ILE A 262 -25.02 -13.98 12.77
C ILE A 262 -25.31 -14.95 13.93
N GLU A 263 -26.42 -14.73 14.65
CA GLU A 263 -26.81 -15.56 15.77
C GLU A 263 -27.11 -17.01 15.36
N ALA A 264 -27.83 -17.20 14.24
CA ALA A 264 -28.17 -18.53 13.73
C ALA A 264 -26.96 -19.40 13.35
N ASN A 265 -25.79 -18.76 13.08
CA ASN A 265 -24.55 -19.46 12.74
C ASN A 265 -23.53 -19.51 13.89
N GLY A 266 -23.95 -19.13 15.12
CA GLY A 266 -23.13 -19.25 16.33
C GLY A 266 -22.07 -18.15 16.48
N PHE A 267 -22.22 -17.01 15.80
CA PHE A 267 -21.41 -15.82 16.01
C PHE A 267 -22.12 -14.81 16.91
N VAL A 268 -21.36 -13.86 17.43
CA VAL A 268 -21.88 -12.65 18.07
C VAL A 268 -21.57 -11.42 17.23
N PRO A 269 -22.35 -10.34 17.32
CA PRO A 269 -22.16 -9.14 16.48
C PRO A 269 -20.75 -8.54 16.56
N GLU A 270 -20.11 -8.60 17.73
CA GLU A 270 -18.76 -8.07 17.97
C GLU A 270 -17.66 -8.82 17.23
N GLN A 271 -17.95 -10.01 16.71
CA GLN A 271 -17.03 -10.79 15.88
C GLN A 271 -17.16 -10.44 14.40
N ILE A 272 -18.17 -9.65 14.02
CA ILE A 272 -18.44 -9.35 12.61
C ILE A 272 -17.97 -7.94 12.26
N VAL A 273 -17.29 -7.87 11.12
CA VAL A 273 -16.88 -6.63 10.47
C VAL A 273 -17.61 -6.52 9.13
N VAL A 274 -18.35 -5.46 8.92
CA VAL A 274 -18.95 -5.16 7.62
C VAL A 274 -18.03 -4.20 6.85
N GLU A 275 -17.64 -4.60 5.64
CA GLU A 275 -16.73 -3.84 4.79
C GLU A 275 -17.47 -3.21 3.61
N PHE A 276 -17.28 -1.91 3.42
CA PHE A 276 -17.83 -1.12 2.31
C PHE A 276 -16.71 -0.62 1.42
N THR A 277 -16.85 -0.78 0.10
CA THR A 277 -15.88 -0.28 -0.86
C THR A 277 -16.03 1.22 -1.05
N GLU A 278 -14.91 1.98 -0.94
CA GLU A 278 -14.89 3.43 -1.16
C GLU A 278 -15.48 3.85 -2.51
N SER A 279 -15.23 3.07 -3.55
CA SER A 279 -15.60 3.40 -4.93
C SER A 279 -17.08 3.22 -5.23
N GLU A 280 -17.87 2.57 -4.37
CA GLU A 280 -19.31 2.40 -4.62
C GLU A 280 -20.08 3.69 -4.38
N ALA A 281 -20.94 4.05 -5.35
CA ALA A 281 -21.76 5.26 -5.25
C ALA A 281 -22.80 5.12 -4.12
N ILE A 282 -22.79 6.07 -3.20
CA ILE A 282 -23.78 6.19 -2.13
C ILE A 282 -24.76 7.30 -2.53
N SER A 283 -25.93 6.93 -3.04
CA SER A 283 -26.91 7.88 -3.55
C SER A 283 -27.84 8.48 -2.47
N ARG A 284 -27.99 7.80 -1.33
CA ARG A 284 -28.81 8.23 -0.18
C ARG A 284 -27.97 8.20 1.08
N PHE A 285 -27.09 9.21 1.18
CA PHE A 285 -25.99 9.21 2.17
C PHE A 285 -26.49 9.23 3.63
N ASP A 286 -27.52 10.00 3.92
CA ASP A 286 -28.07 10.10 5.29
C ASP A 286 -28.65 8.77 5.76
N GLU A 287 -29.42 8.09 4.91
CA GLU A 287 -29.97 6.77 5.20
C GLU A 287 -28.89 5.70 5.36
N PHE A 288 -27.84 5.78 4.53
CA PHE A 288 -26.66 4.91 4.69
C PHE A 288 -25.98 5.15 6.05
N THR A 289 -25.76 6.42 6.41
CA THR A 289 -25.15 6.79 7.69
C THR A 289 -25.97 6.29 8.89
N ASP A 290 -27.28 6.37 8.80
CA ASP A 290 -28.19 5.85 9.85
C ASP A 290 -28.11 4.33 9.95
N SER A 291 -28.00 3.62 8.82
CA SER A 291 -27.82 2.18 8.81
C SER A 291 -26.45 1.76 9.39
N VAL A 292 -25.38 2.52 9.09
CA VAL A 292 -24.05 2.32 9.72
C VAL A 292 -24.11 2.51 11.25
N ARG A 293 -24.86 3.53 11.72
CA ARG A 293 -25.07 3.71 13.18
C ARG A 293 -25.81 2.55 13.80
N GLN A 294 -26.79 1.95 13.12
CA GLN A 294 -27.50 0.76 13.60
C GLN A 294 -26.53 -0.44 13.71
N LEU A 295 -25.71 -0.71 12.68
CA LEU A 295 -24.69 -1.76 12.75
C LEU A 295 -23.75 -1.57 13.95
N LYS A 296 -23.20 -0.38 14.13
CA LYS A 296 -22.29 -0.06 15.24
C LYS A 296 -23.00 -0.17 16.60
N SER A 297 -24.26 0.24 16.69
CA SER A 297 -25.06 0.11 17.92
C SER A 297 -25.35 -1.34 18.29
N ALA A 298 -25.34 -2.24 17.32
CA ALA A 298 -25.50 -3.67 17.53
C ALA A 298 -24.19 -4.39 17.85
N GLY A 299 -23.04 -3.69 17.84
CA GLY A 299 -21.71 -4.24 18.12
C GLY A 299 -20.93 -4.66 16.86
N ILE A 300 -21.50 -4.50 15.67
CA ILE A 300 -20.83 -4.81 14.40
C ILE A 300 -19.83 -3.70 14.07
N SER A 301 -18.59 -4.06 13.81
CA SER A 301 -17.55 -3.13 13.36
C SER A 301 -17.69 -2.80 11.86
N VAL A 302 -17.27 -1.61 11.47
CA VAL A 302 -17.36 -1.13 10.07
C VAL A 302 -15.99 -0.79 9.52
N THR A 303 -15.70 -1.27 8.32
CA THR A 303 -14.45 -0.99 7.58
C THR A 303 -14.75 -0.32 6.24
N ILE A 304 -13.95 0.68 5.87
CA ILE A 304 -13.88 1.16 4.49
C ILE A 304 -12.78 0.38 3.77
N ASP A 305 -13.17 -0.36 2.74
CA ASP A 305 -12.23 -1.10 1.90
C ASP A 305 -11.82 -0.29 0.65
N HIS A 306 -10.66 -0.63 0.09
CA HIS A 306 -10.05 0.05 -1.07
C HIS A 306 -9.80 1.55 -0.85
N PHE A 307 -9.50 1.97 0.38
CA PHE A 307 -9.27 3.38 0.72
C PHE A 307 -8.10 3.96 -0.09
N GLY A 308 -8.37 5.10 -0.75
CA GLY A 308 -7.44 5.75 -1.67
C GLY A 308 -7.58 5.36 -3.13
N ALA A 309 -8.55 4.50 -3.48
CA ALA A 309 -8.89 4.18 -4.87
C ALA A 309 -9.92 5.14 -5.48
N GLY A 310 -10.74 5.78 -4.64
CA GLY A 310 -11.83 6.66 -5.02
C GLY A 310 -11.61 8.13 -4.63
N PHE A 311 -12.69 8.91 -4.71
CA PHE A 311 -12.68 10.34 -4.37
C PHE A 311 -13.39 10.66 -3.06
N ALA A 312 -14.11 9.70 -2.47
CA ALA A 312 -14.99 9.93 -1.32
C ALA A 312 -14.35 9.59 0.04
N GLY A 313 -13.21 8.89 0.06
CA GLY A 313 -12.64 8.29 1.27
C GLY A 313 -12.47 9.27 2.44
N LEU A 314 -11.86 10.43 2.21
CA LEU A 314 -11.69 11.43 3.27
C LEU A 314 -13.03 12.01 3.76
N GLN A 315 -14.02 12.14 2.87
CA GLN A 315 -15.36 12.59 3.24
C GLN A 315 -16.07 11.54 4.11
N LEU A 316 -15.93 10.27 3.75
CA LEU A 316 -16.48 9.16 4.54
C LEU A 316 -15.88 9.14 5.95
N LEU A 317 -14.55 9.31 6.09
CA LEU A 317 -13.89 9.39 7.41
C LEU A 317 -14.46 10.54 8.26
N ALA A 318 -14.71 11.69 7.66
CA ALA A 318 -15.25 12.84 8.37
C ALA A 318 -16.72 12.64 8.83
N GLN A 319 -17.49 11.84 8.09
CA GLN A 319 -18.93 11.74 8.31
C GLN A 319 -19.33 10.58 9.24
N PHE A 320 -18.73 9.41 9.17
CA PHE A 320 -19.15 8.31 10.03
C PHE A 320 -18.05 7.59 10.81
N GLN A 321 -16.78 7.94 10.60
CA GLN A 321 -15.64 7.39 11.35
C GLN A 321 -15.70 5.85 11.46
N PRO A 322 -15.24 5.12 10.45
CA PRO A 322 -15.18 3.66 10.48
C PRO A 322 -14.24 3.17 11.59
N ASP A 323 -14.38 1.94 12.01
CA ASP A 323 -13.48 1.34 12.99
C ASP A 323 -12.12 1.00 12.37
N ARG A 324 -12.10 0.71 11.05
CA ARG A 324 -10.89 0.40 10.28
C ARG A 324 -10.98 0.93 8.85
N ILE A 325 -9.81 1.15 8.24
CA ILE A 325 -9.68 1.29 6.79
C ILE A 325 -8.71 0.25 6.23
N LYS A 326 -8.94 -0.18 5.00
CA LYS A 326 -8.01 -1.01 4.22
C LYS A 326 -7.39 -0.16 3.11
N ILE A 327 -6.07 0.05 3.19
CA ILE A 327 -5.33 0.85 2.21
C ILE A 327 -5.24 0.06 0.91
N ASN A 328 -5.71 0.67 -0.20
CA ASN A 328 -5.79 0.04 -1.51
C ASN A 328 -4.41 -0.45 -2.01
N ARG A 329 -4.42 -1.60 -2.68
CA ARG A 329 -3.26 -2.20 -3.33
C ARG A 329 -2.51 -1.25 -4.26
N ASP A 330 -3.19 -0.34 -4.98
CA ASP A 330 -2.54 0.62 -5.87
C ASP A 330 -1.58 1.57 -5.16
N LEU A 331 -1.83 1.87 -3.88
CA LEU A 331 -0.91 2.61 -3.02
C LEU A 331 0.17 1.72 -2.41
N VAL A 332 -0.17 0.47 -2.07
CA VAL A 332 0.71 -0.52 -1.42
C VAL A 332 1.76 -1.06 -2.39
N ALA A 333 1.36 -1.39 -3.63
CA ALA A 333 2.24 -2.02 -4.61
C ALA A 333 3.48 -1.14 -4.90
N ASN A 334 4.66 -1.72 -4.71
CA ASN A 334 5.97 -1.06 -4.88
C ASN A 334 6.14 0.23 -4.06
N VAL A 335 5.46 0.37 -2.92
CA VAL A 335 5.57 1.53 -2.04
C VAL A 335 7.00 1.80 -1.59
N HIS A 336 7.80 0.74 -1.37
CA HIS A 336 9.21 0.84 -0.98
C HIS A 336 10.08 1.59 -2.00
N LYS A 337 9.62 1.74 -3.27
CA LYS A 337 10.33 2.45 -4.36
C LYS A 337 9.69 3.78 -4.77
N SER A 338 8.56 4.17 -4.18
CA SER A 338 7.77 5.32 -4.62
C SER A 338 7.58 6.35 -3.51
N GLY A 339 8.34 7.45 -3.57
CA GLY A 339 8.20 8.56 -2.63
C GLY A 339 6.80 9.16 -2.57
N PRO A 340 6.08 9.38 -3.70
CA PRO A 340 4.70 9.83 -3.67
C PRO A 340 3.75 8.90 -2.92
N ARG A 341 3.84 7.58 -3.13
CA ARG A 341 3.02 6.60 -2.39
C ARG A 341 3.36 6.60 -0.91
N GLN A 342 4.65 6.66 -0.57
CA GLN A 342 5.11 6.77 0.82
C GLN A 342 4.50 8.00 1.51
N ALA A 343 4.54 9.17 0.88
CA ALA A 343 3.98 10.40 1.42
C ALA A 343 2.46 10.31 1.62
N ILE A 344 1.74 9.73 0.67
CA ILE A 344 0.28 9.53 0.77
C ILE A 344 -0.06 8.57 1.91
N ILE A 345 0.60 7.40 1.98
CA ILE A 345 0.34 6.41 3.04
C ILE A 345 0.65 7.00 4.42
N GLN A 346 1.75 7.73 4.59
CA GLN A 346 2.08 8.39 5.85
C GLN A 346 1.04 9.44 6.25
N ALA A 347 0.49 10.20 5.29
CA ALA A 347 -0.59 11.13 5.55
C ALA A 347 -1.88 10.42 5.99
N ILE A 348 -2.21 9.28 5.37
CA ILE A 348 -3.34 8.43 5.74
C ILE A 348 -3.14 7.89 7.17
N ILE A 349 -1.96 7.32 7.47
CA ILE A 349 -1.61 6.82 8.81
C ILE A 349 -1.78 7.93 9.86
N LYS A 350 -1.24 9.13 9.57
CA LYS A 350 -1.36 10.26 10.49
C LYS A 350 -2.80 10.70 10.71
N CYS A 351 -3.61 10.72 9.66
CA CYS A 351 -5.03 11.03 9.75
C CYS A 351 -5.77 10.00 10.59
N CYS A 352 -5.60 8.72 10.30
CA CYS A 352 -6.25 7.61 11.00
C CYS A 352 -5.84 7.54 12.48
N SER A 353 -4.55 7.69 12.79
CA SER A 353 -4.05 7.72 14.17
C SER A 353 -4.63 8.89 14.97
N SER A 354 -4.90 10.04 14.32
CA SER A 354 -5.53 11.20 14.99
C SER A 354 -7.03 10.99 15.27
N LEU A 355 -7.66 10.02 14.58
CA LEU A 355 -9.07 9.66 14.72
C LEU A 355 -9.26 8.31 15.44
N GLU A 356 -8.18 7.68 15.91
CA GLU A 356 -8.16 6.34 16.51
C GLU A 356 -8.77 5.26 15.60
N ILE A 357 -8.66 5.44 14.29
CA ILE A 357 -9.12 4.48 13.27
C ILE A 357 -7.99 3.49 12.99
N GLN A 358 -8.28 2.20 13.04
CA GLN A 358 -7.33 1.16 12.65
C GLN A 358 -7.09 1.17 11.14
N PHE A 359 -5.92 0.71 10.72
CA PHE A 359 -5.61 0.61 9.30
C PHE A 359 -4.90 -0.70 8.97
N CYS A 360 -5.23 -1.25 7.79
CA CYS A 360 -4.67 -2.48 7.24
C CYS A 360 -4.15 -2.20 5.83
N ALA A 361 -2.99 -2.74 5.49
CA ALA A 361 -2.48 -2.70 4.11
C ALA A 361 -2.93 -3.96 3.36
N VAL A 362 -3.61 -3.78 2.21
CA VAL A 362 -4.09 -4.91 1.42
C VAL A 362 -3.31 -5.09 0.12
N GLY A 363 -3.24 -6.33 -0.36
CA GLY A 363 -2.55 -6.68 -1.59
C GLY A 363 -1.03 -6.65 -1.46
N VAL A 364 -0.49 -6.92 -0.27
CA VAL A 364 0.96 -7.05 -0.04
C VAL A 364 1.45 -8.34 -0.68
N GLU A 365 2.39 -8.22 -1.64
CA GLU A 365 2.91 -9.35 -2.41
C GLU A 365 4.42 -9.55 -2.23
N LYS A 366 5.14 -8.52 -1.73
CA LYS A 366 6.60 -8.52 -1.60
C LYS A 366 7.04 -8.24 -0.16
N ALA A 367 8.14 -8.85 0.24
CA ALA A 367 8.75 -8.60 1.56
C ALA A 367 9.13 -7.13 1.75
N GLU A 368 9.64 -6.46 0.71
CA GLU A 368 10.03 -5.05 0.77
C GLU A 368 8.84 -4.11 0.96
N GLU A 369 7.67 -4.46 0.41
CA GLU A 369 6.43 -3.72 0.63
C GLU A 369 6.02 -3.82 2.10
N TRP A 370 5.99 -5.06 2.64
CA TRP A 370 5.68 -5.32 4.03
C TRP A 370 6.64 -4.59 4.97
N MET A 371 7.96 -4.73 4.78
CA MET A 371 8.96 -4.08 5.64
C MET A 371 8.82 -2.57 5.67
N TRP A 372 8.57 -1.93 4.51
CA TRP A 372 8.35 -0.49 4.48
C TRP A 372 7.08 -0.08 5.22
N LEU A 373 5.97 -0.79 4.99
CA LEU A 373 4.67 -0.51 5.61
C LEU A 373 4.72 -0.72 7.12
N GLU A 374 5.38 -1.78 7.59
CA GLU A 374 5.61 -2.04 9.01
C GLU A 374 6.45 -0.93 9.65
N SER A 375 7.55 -0.53 9.01
CA SER A 375 8.39 0.59 9.47
C SER A 375 7.63 1.92 9.50
N ALA A 376 6.60 2.08 8.66
CA ALA A 376 5.70 3.24 8.66
C ALA A 376 4.65 3.18 9.78
N GLY A 377 4.53 2.06 10.53
CA GLY A 377 3.64 1.90 11.66
C GLY A 377 2.36 1.11 11.36
N ILE A 378 2.29 0.38 10.24
CA ILE A 378 1.18 -0.54 9.94
C ILE A 378 1.48 -1.89 10.59
N SER A 379 0.52 -2.43 11.33
CA SER A 379 0.63 -3.74 11.98
C SER A 379 -0.25 -4.82 11.35
N GLN A 380 -1.27 -4.43 10.57
CA GLN A 380 -2.21 -5.37 9.98
C GLN A 380 -2.04 -5.44 8.47
N PHE A 381 -1.96 -6.66 7.95
CA PHE A 381 -1.63 -6.91 6.56
C PHE A 381 -2.51 -8.00 5.95
N GLN A 382 -2.80 -7.84 4.66
CA GLN A 382 -3.46 -8.85 3.86
C GLN A 382 -2.78 -8.91 2.48
N GLY A 383 -2.50 -10.11 1.97
CA GLY A 383 -1.91 -10.27 0.65
C GLY A 383 -1.33 -11.65 0.40
N HIS A 384 -0.94 -11.89 -0.84
CA HIS A 384 -0.40 -13.18 -1.26
C HIS A 384 0.95 -13.52 -0.63
N LEU A 385 1.65 -12.51 -0.11
CA LEU A 385 2.88 -12.73 0.66
C LEU A 385 2.62 -13.65 1.87
N PHE A 386 1.47 -13.48 2.53
CA PHE A 386 1.10 -14.23 3.73
C PHE A 386 0.20 -15.43 3.40
N ALA A 387 -0.88 -15.19 2.65
CA ALA A 387 -1.78 -16.26 2.20
C ALA A 387 -2.64 -15.80 1.01
N SER A 388 -2.87 -16.69 0.06
CA SER A 388 -3.89 -16.50 -0.98
C SER A 388 -5.26 -16.91 -0.44
N PRO A 389 -6.36 -16.30 -0.94
CA PRO A 389 -7.71 -16.78 -0.61
C PRO A 389 -7.88 -18.26 -0.97
N ARG A 390 -8.46 -19.07 -0.07
CA ARG A 390 -8.77 -20.46 -0.33
C ARG A 390 -10.27 -20.66 -0.45
N HIS A 391 -10.72 -21.14 -1.60
CA HIS A 391 -12.12 -21.45 -1.85
C HIS A 391 -12.60 -22.60 -0.96
N GLY A 392 -13.71 -22.38 -0.24
CA GLY A 392 -14.28 -23.38 0.66
C GLY A 392 -13.42 -23.80 1.84
N GLY A 393 -12.30 -23.12 2.12
CA GLY A 393 -11.35 -23.56 3.14
C GLY A 393 -10.50 -22.43 3.72
N ILE A 394 -9.68 -22.79 4.68
CA ILE A 394 -8.75 -21.89 5.36
C ILE A 394 -7.34 -22.13 4.80
N PRO A 395 -6.64 -21.13 4.27
CA PRO A 395 -5.28 -21.28 3.77
C PRO A 395 -4.25 -21.45 4.90
N ALA A 396 -3.12 -22.12 4.59
CA ALA A 396 -1.92 -22.04 5.40
C ALA A 396 -1.34 -20.62 5.30
N ILE A 397 -0.74 -20.14 6.38
CA ILE A 397 -0.20 -18.77 6.49
C ILE A 397 1.32 -18.83 6.45
N ALA A 398 1.93 -17.95 5.68
CA ALA A 398 3.36 -17.77 5.65
C ALA A 398 3.77 -16.66 6.63
N TRP A 399 4.52 -17.02 7.66
CA TRP A 399 5.03 -16.10 8.66
C TRP A 399 6.45 -15.65 8.34
N PRO A 400 6.81 -14.37 8.57
CA PRO A 400 8.16 -13.90 8.37
C PRO A 400 9.08 -14.43 9.47
N GLU A 401 10.15 -15.10 9.08
CA GLU A 401 11.23 -15.52 9.95
C GLU A 401 12.53 -14.83 9.51
N LYS A 402 13.28 -14.29 10.48
CA LYS A 402 14.55 -13.66 10.17
C LYS A 402 15.60 -14.74 9.89
N LYS A 403 16.22 -14.69 8.72
CA LYS A 403 17.37 -15.53 8.44
C LYS A 403 18.52 -15.11 9.36
N PHE A 404 19.01 -16.04 10.13
CA PHE A 404 20.26 -15.83 10.88
C PHE A 404 21.41 -16.03 9.91
N ASP A 405 22.26 -15.02 9.72
CA ASP A 405 23.57 -15.19 9.12
C ASP A 405 24.40 -16.03 10.10
N PHE A 406 24.70 -17.27 9.70
CA PHE A 406 25.64 -18.14 10.40
C PHE A 406 27.05 -17.84 9.95
#